data_24c3e637b367f2f6bee97a8638113466
#
_entry.id   24c3e637b367f2f6bee97a8638113466
#
_cell.length_a   1.000
_cell.length_b   1.000
_cell.length_c   1.000
_cell.angle_alpha   90.00
_cell.angle_beta   90.00
_cell.angle_gamma   90.00
#
_symmetry.space_group_name_H-M   'P 1'
#
loop_
_entity.id
_entity.type
_entity.pdbx_description
1 polymer ?
#
loop_
_entity_poly.entity_id
_entity_poly.type
_entity_poly.pdbx_seq_one_letter_code
_entity_poly.pdbx_strand_id
1 'polypeptide(L)'
;MISEKMYVLGSKQSCIREIFEFGLKRKQQVGEENVFDYSLGNPSIPTHKQVDNTITSLIQTKNSLMLHGYTPAGGDKRAREAIAEDLNERYGMKLNADNLLLTCGAAAAVISSMKAIAVKDSEVIVIAPYFPEYTMYAESSGMKLVTVPADTKAFQIRFDELEKRINFHTQAVIVNSPNNPSGAVYSRETIYRLGKLLERKGMEYGHAIYIIADEPYRELVYDGTEVTFIPKLYANTIVCYSYSKSMSLPGERIGYVCVTDEAEDSRELLLAISGAARSMGHVCAPPQCSKC
;
A
#
# COMPACT_ATOMS: atom_id res chain seq x y z
N MET A 1 -14.48 -31.61 1.14
CA MET A 1 -15.20 -30.34 1.41
C MET A 1 -14.21 -29.21 1.25
N ILE A 2 -14.50 -28.19 0.45
CA ILE A 2 -13.66 -27.02 0.19
C ILE A 2 -14.45 -25.75 0.57
N SER A 3 -13.76 -24.65 0.81
CA SER A 3 -14.43 -23.34 1.02
C SER A 3 -15.03 -22.86 -0.30
N GLU A 4 -16.34 -22.77 -0.39
CA GLU A 4 -17.05 -22.24 -1.56
C GLU A 4 -16.58 -20.82 -1.92
N LYS A 5 -16.37 -19.98 -0.91
CA LYS A 5 -15.84 -18.62 -1.09
C LYS A 5 -14.48 -18.63 -1.76
N MET A 6 -13.53 -19.45 -1.29
CA MET A 6 -12.20 -19.53 -1.91
C MET A 6 -12.26 -20.12 -3.32
N TYR A 7 -13.15 -21.08 -3.55
CA TYR A 7 -13.39 -21.60 -4.89
C TYR A 7 -13.90 -20.52 -5.84
N VAL A 8 -14.87 -19.72 -5.42
CA VAL A 8 -15.40 -18.61 -6.22
C VAL A 8 -14.33 -17.55 -6.51
N LEU A 9 -13.54 -17.17 -5.51
CA LEU A 9 -12.41 -16.23 -5.69
C LEU A 9 -11.35 -16.76 -6.65
N GLY A 10 -11.06 -18.06 -6.62
CA GLY A 10 -10.06 -18.67 -7.51
C GLY A 10 -10.59 -18.98 -8.91
N SER A 11 -11.89 -19.26 -9.05
CA SER A 11 -12.51 -19.60 -10.34
C SER A 11 -13.00 -18.39 -11.13
N LYS A 12 -13.37 -17.29 -10.46
CA LYS A 12 -13.69 -16.03 -11.13
C LYS A 12 -12.41 -15.27 -11.43
N GLN A 13 -12.05 -15.23 -12.70
CA GLN A 13 -11.00 -14.30 -13.14
C GLN A 13 -11.49 -12.86 -12.93
N SER A 14 -10.60 -11.98 -12.48
CA SER A 14 -10.91 -10.56 -12.51
C SER A 14 -11.00 -10.07 -13.96
N CYS A 15 -11.86 -9.10 -14.22
CA CYS A 15 -11.97 -8.49 -15.55
C CYS A 15 -10.59 -8.04 -16.10
N ILE A 16 -9.71 -7.53 -15.25
CA ILE A 16 -8.34 -7.15 -15.60
C ILE A 16 -7.55 -8.36 -16.11
N ARG A 17 -7.66 -9.51 -15.46
CA ARG A 17 -6.97 -10.74 -15.87
C ARG A 17 -7.52 -11.28 -17.19
N GLU A 18 -8.84 -11.26 -17.38
CA GLU A 18 -9.47 -11.67 -18.63
C GLU A 18 -9.02 -10.81 -19.82
N ILE A 19 -8.96 -9.48 -19.64
CA ILE A 19 -8.47 -8.54 -20.66
C ILE A 19 -6.99 -8.78 -20.95
N PHE A 20 -6.17 -9.00 -19.91
CA PHE A 20 -4.76 -9.31 -20.08
C PHE A 20 -4.53 -10.60 -20.89
N GLU A 21 -5.23 -11.68 -20.54
CA GLU A 21 -5.14 -12.95 -21.29
C GLU A 21 -5.63 -12.82 -22.73
N PHE A 22 -6.68 -12.02 -22.94
CA PHE A 22 -7.13 -11.67 -24.30
C PHE A 22 -6.01 -10.91 -25.05
N GLY A 23 -5.36 -9.93 -24.42
CA GLY A 23 -4.23 -9.21 -24.99
C GLY A 23 -3.09 -10.13 -25.40
N LEU A 24 -2.71 -11.08 -24.56
CA LEU A 24 -1.68 -12.08 -24.88
C LEU A 24 -2.05 -12.93 -26.11
N LYS A 25 -3.29 -13.41 -26.18
CA LYS A 25 -3.77 -14.17 -27.34
C LYS A 25 -3.79 -13.30 -28.61
N ARG A 26 -4.16 -12.04 -28.48
CA ARG A 26 -4.20 -11.12 -29.62
C ARG A 26 -2.81 -10.81 -30.16
N LYS A 27 -1.81 -10.63 -29.27
CA LYS A 27 -0.38 -10.46 -29.66
C LYS A 27 0.13 -11.63 -30.51
N GLN A 28 -0.26 -12.87 -30.17
CA GLN A 28 0.12 -14.06 -30.95
C GLN A 28 -0.52 -14.09 -32.34
N GLN A 29 -1.70 -13.47 -32.53
CA GLN A 29 -2.44 -13.48 -33.79
C GLN A 29 -1.99 -12.40 -34.76
N VAL A 30 -1.67 -11.20 -34.26
CA VAL A 30 -1.46 -10.01 -35.10
C VAL A 30 -0.07 -9.37 -34.95
N GLY A 31 0.81 -9.94 -34.11
CA GLY A 31 2.09 -9.36 -33.76
C GLY A 31 2.00 -8.47 -32.51
N GLU A 32 3.07 -8.47 -31.71
CA GLU A 32 3.11 -7.71 -30.44
C GLU A 32 3.05 -6.20 -30.69
N GLU A 33 3.68 -5.72 -31.75
CA GLU A 33 3.74 -4.32 -32.19
C GLU A 33 2.37 -3.74 -32.58
N ASN A 34 1.38 -4.60 -32.82
CA ASN A 34 0.02 -4.21 -33.21
C ASN A 34 -0.99 -4.28 -32.06
N VAL A 35 -0.51 -4.50 -30.82
CA VAL A 35 -1.38 -4.61 -29.65
C VAL A 35 -0.93 -3.66 -28.55
N PHE A 36 -1.72 -2.63 -28.30
CA PHE A 36 -1.53 -1.65 -27.23
C PHE A 36 -2.27 -2.13 -25.98
N ASP A 37 -1.56 -2.88 -25.13
CA ASP A 37 -2.13 -3.52 -23.95
C ASP A 37 -1.95 -2.62 -22.70
N TYR A 38 -3.04 -2.07 -22.22
CA TYR A 38 -3.13 -1.26 -21.00
C TYR A 38 -3.89 -1.96 -19.87
N SER A 39 -4.08 -3.28 -19.97
CA SER A 39 -4.85 -4.04 -19.00
C SER A 39 -4.15 -4.22 -17.66
N LEU A 40 -2.83 -4.44 -17.67
CA LEU A 40 -2.02 -4.68 -16.48
C LEU A 40 -1.03 -3.53 -16.29
N GLY A 41 -1.01 -2.96 -15.10
CA GLY A 41 -0.15 -1.83 -14.75
C GLY A 41 1.33 -2.19 -14.58
N ASN A 42 1.91 -2.95 -15.51
CA ASN A 42 3.36 -3.17 -15.52
C ASN A 42 4.07 -1.90 -15.99
N PRO A 43 5.16 -1.49 -15.31
CA PRO A 43 6.01 -0.44 -15.82
C PRO A 43 6.57 -0.81 -17.21
N SER A 44 6.53 0.16 -18.14
CA SER A 44 7.10 0.04 -19.48
C SER A 44 8.53 0.58 -19.58
N ILE A 45 9.01 1.21 -18.50
CA ILE A 45 10.37 1.76 -18.40
C ILE A 45 11.21 0.75 -17.59
N PRO A 46 12.43 0.38 -18.09
CA PRO A 46 13.32 -0.49 -17.34
C PRO A 46 13.71 0.12 -15.99
N THR A 47 14.04 -0.72 -15.01
CA THR A 47 14.65 -0.25 -13.76
C THR A 47 15.97 0.48 -14.02
N HIS A 48 16.38 1.32 -13.09
CA HIS A 48 17.64 2.03 -13.21
C HIS A 48 18.82 1.06 -13.16
N LYS A 49 19.81 1.23 -14.06
CA LYS A 49 21.00 0.33 -14.18
C LYS A 49 21.75 0.12 -12.86
N GLN A 50 21.69 1.09 -11.95
CA GLN A 50 22.30 0.95 -10.63
C GLN A 50 21.68 -0.19 -9.81
N VAL A 51 20.39 -0.47 -9.95
CA VAL A 51 19.74 -1.60 -9.28
C VAL A 51 20.33 -2.91 -9.79
N ASP A 52 20.40 -3.10 -11.11
CA ASP A 52 21.00 -4.30 -11.72
C ASP A 52 22.47 -4.48 -11.30
N ASN A 53 23.23 -3.39 -11.30
CA ASN A 53 24.64 -3.40 -10.90
C ASN A 53 24.79 -3.77 -9.42
N THR A 54 23.91 -3.25 -8.55
CA THR A 54 23.93 -3.54 -7.11
C THR A 54 23.59 -5.01 -6.85
N ILE A 55 22.54 -5.53 -7.48
CA ILE A 55 22.17 -6.95 -7.36
C ILE A 55 23.32 -7.84 -7.84
N THR A 56 23.91 -7.54 -9.00
CA THR A 56 25.06 -8.27 -9.54
C THR A 56 26.24 -8.23 -8.58
N SER A 57 26.58 -7.08 -8.03
CA SER A 57 27.65 -6.92 -7.05
C SER A 57 27.41 -7.72 -5.78
N LEU A 58 26.16 -7.72 -5.28
CA LEU A 58 25.79 -8.50 -4.09
C LEU A 58 25.99 -10.01 -4.35
N ILE A 59 25.58 -10.52 -5.50
CA ILE A 59 25.73 -11.93 -5.88
C ILE A 59 27.21 -12.29 -5.97
N GLN A 60 28.05 -11.41 -6.51
CA GLN A 60 29.47 -11.66 -6.69
C GLN A 60 30.32 -11.53 -5.42
N THR A 61 29.92 -10.65 -4.51
CA THR A 61 30.75 -10.25 -3.36
C THR A 61 30.28 -10.75 -2.01
N LYS A 62 29.00 -11.11 -1.86
CA LYS A 62 28.45 -11.55 -0.59
C LYS A 62 28.47 -13.06 -0.46
N ASN A 63 28.62 -13.53 0.78
CA ASN A 63 28.45 -14.94 1.08
C ASN A 63 27.02 -15.38 0.74
N SER A 64 26.88 -16.49 0.00
CA SER A 64 25.60 -17.00 -0.49
C SER A 64 24.62 -17.31 0.65
N LEU A 65 25.07 -17.85 1.79
CA LEU A 65 24.21 -18.11 2.95
C LEU A 65 23.65 -16.81 3.55
N MET A 66 24.46 -15.76 3.58
CA MET A 66 24.01 -14.45 4.06
C MET A 66 23.05 -13.80 3.06
N LEU A 67 23.33 -13.92 1.76
CA LEU A 67 22.53 -13.30 0.71
C LEU A 67 21.14 -13.91 0.62
N HIS A 68 21.04 -15.23 0.70
CA HIS A 68 19.80 -16.00 0.52
C HIS A 68 19.12 -16.40 1.84
N GLY A 69 19.75 -16.09 2.98
CA GLY A 69 19.19 -16.38 4.30
C GLY A 69 18.00 -15.48 4.65
N TYR A 70 17.17 -15.95 5.57
CA TYR A 70 16.08 -15.14 6.11
C TYR A 70 16.57 -13.82 6.68
N THR A 71 15.81 -12.74 6.45
CA THR A 71 15.97 -11.46 7.15
C THR A 71 15.21 -11.48 8.46
N PRO A 72 15.52 -10.58 9.42
CA PRO A 72 14.65 -10.33 10.57
C PRO A 72 13.21 -10.01 10.14
N ALA A 73 12.24 -10.26 11.00
CA ALA A 73 10.82 -10.04 10.71
C ALA A 73 10.52 -8.59 10.26
N GLY A 74 11.20 -7.60 10.84
CA GLY A 74 11.10 -6.20 10.42
C GLY A 74 11.80 -5.86 9.09
N GLY A 75 12.55 -6.80 8.53
CA GLY A 75 13.43 -6.58 7.39
C GLY A 75 14.85 -6.15 7.78
N ASP A 76 15.74 -6.02 6.80
CA ASP A 76 17.12 -5.58 7.00
C ASP A 76 17.14 -4.17 7.61
N LYS A 77 17.93 -3.99 8.69
CA LYS A 77 17.98 -2.73 9.43
C LYS A 77 18.54 -1.59 8.58
N ARG A 78 19.58 -1.84 7.78
CA ARG A 78 20.20 -0.81 6.93
C ARG A 78 19.24 -0.32 5.86
N ALA A 79 18.43 -1.22 5.29
CA ALA A 79 17.38 -0.82 4.34
C ALA A 79 16.33 0.06 5.03
N ARG A 80 15.91 -0.27 6.24
CA ARG A 80 14.98 0.56 7.01
C ARG A 80 15.58 1.92 7.38
N GLU A 81 16.87 1.97 7.75
CA GLU A 81 17.60 3.22 8.01
C GLU A 81 17.66 4.08 6.76
N ALA A 82 18.01 3.52 5.60
CA ALA A 82 18.06 4.25 4.33
C ALA A 82 16.67 4.80 3.91
N ILE A 83 15.61 4.04 4.11
CA ILE A 83 14.24 4.51 3.87
C ILE A 83 13.87 5.64 4.81
N ALA A 84 14.22 5.53 6.10
CA ALA A 84 13.96 6.58 7.08
C ALA A 84 14.71 7.87 6.72
N GLU A 85 15.98 7.78 6.30
CA GLU A 85 16.77 8.92 5.83
C GLU A 85 16.14 9.60 4.62
N ASP A 86 15.74 8.84 3.60
CA ASP A 86 15.06 9.36 2.40
C ASP A 86 13.76 10.10 2.75
N LEU A 87 12.93 9.51 3.62
CA LEU A 87 11.69 10.14 4.08
C LEU A 87 11.95 11.40 4.92
N ASN A 88 12.99 11.40 5.76
CA ASN A 88 13.39 12.55 6.54
C ASN A 88 13.87 13.69 5.66
N GLU A 89 14.70 13.39 4.65
CA GLU A 89 15.21 14.38 3.70
C GLU A 89 14.09 15.00 2.86
N ARG A 90 13.23 14.16 2.29
CA ARG A 90 12.14 14.62 1.40
C ARG A 90 11.05 15.40 2.14
N TYR A 91 10.69 14.94 3.35
CA TYR A 91 9.51 15.43 4.03
C TYR A 91 9.79 16.15 5.36
N GLY A 92 11.06 16.26 5.77
CA GLY A 92 11.43 16.90 7.03
C GLY A 92 10.87 16.17 8.25
N MET A 93 10.83 14.83 8.20
CA MET A 93 10.40 13.97 9.29
C MET A 93 11.57 13.70 10.26
N LYS A 94 11.31 12.92 11.32
CA LYS A 94 12.30 12.43 12.28
C LYS A 94 12.15 10.94 12.49
N LEU A 95 12.13 10.20 11.40
CA LEU A 95 11.96 8.75 11.39
C LEU A 95 13.29 8.04 11.63
N ASN A 96 13.21 6.84 12.14
CA ASN A 96 14.33 5.90 12.29
C ASN A 96 13.88 4.49 11.83
N ALA A 97 14.77 3.51 11.90
CA ALA A 97 14.47 2.15 11.44
C ALA A 97 13.29 1.50 12.18
N ASP A 98 12.99 1.92 13.41
CA ASP A 98 11.92 1.31 14.22
C ASP A 98 10.52 1.83 13.86
N ASN A 99 10.44 2.89 13.03
CA ASN A 99 9.19 3.36 12.42
C ASN A 99 8.79 2.56 11.16
N LEU A 100 9.62 1.61 10.74
CA LEU A 100 9.51 0.93 9.45
C LEU A 100 9.46 -0.59 9.58
N LEU A 101 8.61 -1.21 8.76
CA LEU A 101 8.50 -2.65 8.57
C LEU A 101 8.56 -2.95 7.08
N LEU A 102 9.57 -3.72 6.62
CA LEU A 102 9.63 -4.14 5.21
C LEU A 102 8.59 -5.20 4.92
N THR A 103 7.98 -5.12 3.75
CA THR A 103 6.88 -5.99 3.32
C THR A 103 7.08 -6.55 1.92
N CYS A 104 6.32 -7.60 1.58
CA CYS A 104 6.27 -8.16 0.23
C CYS A 104 5.45 -7.27 -0.73
N GLY A 105 5.80 -5.98 -0.84
CA GLY A 105 5.10 -4.96 -1.60
C GLY A 105 3.91 -4.35 -0.86
N ALA A 106 3.26 -3.35 -1.48
CA ALA A 106 2.16 -2.59 -0.87
C ALA A 106 0.93 -3.46 -0.54
N ALA A 107 0.62 -4.48 -1.35
CA ALA A 107 -0.50 -5.38 -1.06
C ALA A 107 -0.36 -6.06 0.31
N ALA A 108 0.84 -6.60 0.61
CA ALA A 108 1.14 -7.19 1.91
C ALA A 108 1.10 -6.13 3.04
N ALA A 109 1.54 -4.91 2.77
CA ALA A 109 1.47 -3.79 3.72
C ALA A 109 0.02 -3.45 4.07
N VAL A 110 -0.83 -3.23 3.07
CA VAL A 110 -2.24 -2.85 3.25
C VAL A 110 -3.03 -3.94 3.98
N ILE A 111 -2.94 -5.20 3.54
CA ILE A 111 -3.70 -6.29 4.16
C ILE A 111 -3.24 -6.57 5.60
N SER A 112 -1.92 -6.46 5.87
CA SER A 112 -1.38 -6.61 7.23
C SER A 112 -1.84 -5.48 8.14
N SER A 113 -1.90 -4.24 7.61
CA SER A 113 -2.40 -3.08 8.35
C SER A 113 -3.88 -3.23 8.68
N MET A 114 -4.71 -3.62 7.71
CA MET A 114 -6.14 -3.90 7.97
C MET A 114 -6.31 -4.97 9.04
N LYS A 115 -5.58 -6.09 8.90
CA LYS A 115 -5.68 -7.20 9.85
C LYS A 115 -5.21 -6.84 11.25
N ALA A 116 -4.23 -5.96 11.38
CA ALA A 116 -3.69 -5.52 12.67
C ALA A 116 -4.69 -4.69 13.47
N ILE A 117 -5.52 -3.89 12.79
CA ILE A 117 -6.54 -3.03 13.42
C ILE A 117 -7.94 -3.65 13.39
N ALA A 118 -8.09 -4.87 12.86
CA ALA A 118 -9.38 -5.55 12.81
C ALA A 118 -9.80 -6.04 14.20
N VAL A 119 -10.87 -5.45 14.70
CA VAL A 119 -11.58 -5.89 15.91
C VAL A 119 -12.96 -6.40 15.52
N LYS A 120 -13.72 -6.93 16.49
CA LYS A 120 -15.07 -7.42 16.21
C LYS A 120 -15.96 -6.33 15.58
N ASP A 121 -16.62 -6.67 14.50
CA ASP A 121 -17.56 -5.82 13.74
C ASP A 121 -16.92 -4.56 13.11
N SER A 122 -15.59 -4.51 13.03
CA SER A 122 -14.87 -3.35 12.49
C SER A 122 -15.12 -3.10 11.01
N GLU A 123 -15.09 -1.82 10.65
CA GLU A 123 -15.28 -1.33 9.30
C GLU A 123 -14.03 -0.57 8.79
N VAL A 124 -13.77 -0.70 7.51
CA VAL A 124 -12.80 0.15 6.78
C VAL A 124 -13.51 0.87 5.65
N ILE A 125 -13.27 2.16 5.54
CA ILE A 125 -13.90 3.01 4.52
C ILE A 125 -12.97 3.16 3.32
N VAL A 126 -13.54 3.06 2.11
CA VAL A 126 -12.88 3.40 0.84
C VAL A 126 -13.65 4.46 0.08
N ILE A 127 -12.95 5.24 -0.72
CA ILE A 127 -13.54 6.30 -1.56
C ILE A 127 -13.54 5.80 -3.00
N ALA A 128 -14.72 5.68 -3.59
CA ALA A 128 -14.85 5.23 -4.99
C ALA A 128 -14.38 6.31 -5.97
N PRO A 129 -13.81 5.95 -7.15
CA PRO A 129 -13.41 4.59 -7.49
C PRO A 129 -12.15 4.17 -6.73
N TYR A 130 -12.04 2.88 -6.42
CA TYR A 130 -10.92 2.34 -5.63
C TYR A 130 -10.39 1.05 -6.26
N PHE A 131 -9.20 0.65 -5.84
CA PHE A 131 -8.57 -0.60 -6.27
C PHE A 131 -9.40 -1.80 -5.77
N PRO A 132 -9.93 -2.64 -6.68
CA PRO A 132 -10.94 -3.66 -6.33
C PRO A 132 -10.50 -4.66 -5.25
N GLU A 133 -9.20 -4.93 -5.16
CA GLU A 133 -8.64 -5.89 -4.19
C GLU A 133 -8.85 -5.47 -2.73
N TYR A 134 -9.11 -4.18 -2.44
CA TYR A 134 -9.41 -3.75 -1.07
C TYR A 134 -10.64 -4.45 -0.50
N THR A 135 -11.61 -4.82 -1.34
CA THR A 135 -12.77 -5.61 -0.91
C THR A 135 -12.35 -6.96 -0.34
N MET A 136 -11.47 -7.66 -1.07
CA MET A 136 -10.95 -8.95 -0.61
C MET A 136 -10.01 -8.82 0.59
N TYR A 137 -9.22 -7.76 0.65
CA TYR A 137 -8.32 -7.51 1.78
C TYR A 137 -9.11 -7.24 3.07
N ALA A 138 -10.14 -6.41 3.02
CA ALA A 138 -11.02 -6.14 4.15
C ALA A 138 -11.70 -7.43 4.63
N GLU A 139 -12.31 -8.15 3.71
CA GLU A 139 -13.03 -9.38 4.01
C GLU A 139 -12.13 -10.48 4.61
N SER A 140 -10.91 -10.67 4.06
CA SER A 140 -9.95 -11.64 4.60
C SER A 140 -9.37 -11.21 5.95
N SER A 141 -9.35 -9.93 6.23
CA SER A 141 -8.96 -9.37 7.52
C SER A 141 -10.06 -9.45 8.58
N GLY A 142 -11.29 -9.80 8.20
CA GLY A 142 -12.45 -9.83 9.09
C GLY A 142 -13.13 -8.46 9.26
N MET A 143 -12.84 -7.50 8.37
CA MET A 143 -13.44 -6.17 8.38
C MET A 143 -14.55 -6.07 7.33
N LYS A 144 -15.51 -5.19 7.56
CA LYS A 144 -16.51 -4.81 6.57
C LYS A 144 -15.99 -3.60 5.78
N LEU A 145 -16.02 -3.69 4.45
CA LEU A 145 -15.70 -2.56 3.59
C LEU A 145 -16.94 -1.67 3.41
N VAL A 146 -16.78 -0.38 3.66
CA VAL A 146 -17.79 0.65 3.47
C VAL A 146 -17.36 1.61 2.38
N THR A 147 -18.20 1.81 1.38
CA THR A 147 -17.85 2.64 0.21
C THR A 147 -18.48 4.04 0.30
N VAL A 148 -17.65 5.07 0.17
CA VAL A 148 -18.08 6.45 -0.07
C VAL A 148 -18.27 6.63 -1.57
N PRO A 149 -19.43 7.15 -2.04
CA PRO A 149 -19.66 7.38 -3.46
C PRO A 149 -18.66 8.36 -4.08
N ALA A 150 -18.29 8.12 -5.32
CA ALA A 150 -17.39 8.98 -6.07
C ALA A 150 -17.97 10.40 -6.26
N ASP A 151 -17.09 11.39 -6.24
CA ASP A 151 -17.30 12.61 -7.02
C ASP A 151 -16.92 12.29 -8.47
N THR A 152 -17.91 12.23 -9.36
CA THR A 152 -17.69 11.83 -10.75
C THR A 152 -17.10 12.94 -11.64
N LYS A 153 -16.86 14.15 -11.10
CA LYS A 153 -16.28 15.28 -11.83
C LYS A 153 -14.76 15.36 -11.63
N ALA A 154 -14.33 15.37 -10.38
CA ALA A 154 -12.92 15.57 -10.02
C ALA A 154 -12.34 14.40 -9.21
N PHE A 155 -13.14 13.40 -8.89
CA PHE A 155 -12.78 12.25 -8.05
C PHE A 155 -12.20 12.66 -6.68
N GLN A 156 -12.70 13.79 -6.14
CA GLN A 156 -12.32 14.24 -4.82
C GLN A 156 -13.21 13.62 -3.73
N ILE A 157 -12.81 13.78 -2.46
CA ILE A 157 -13.56 13.22 -1.33
C ILE A 157 -14.88 13.98 -1.14
N ARG A 158 -15.98 13.27 -1.18
CA ARG A 158 -17.30 13.77 -0.78
C ARG A 158 -17.43 13.71 0.73
N PHE A 159 -17.03 14.79 1.40
CA PHE A 159 -16.98 14.83 2.86
C PHE A 159 -18.34 14.68 3.52
N ASP A 160 -19.41 15.18 2.91
CA ASP A 160 -20.79 14.98 3.36
C ASP A 160 -21.19 13.51 3.41
N GLU A 161 -20.77 12.75 2.39
CA GLU A 161 -21.04 11.33 2.30
C GLU A 161 -20.08 10.50 3.17
N LEU A 162 -18.84 10.93 3.30
CA LEU A 162 -17.86 10.28 4.17
C LEU A 162 -18.30 10.38 5.63
N GLU A 163 -18.63 11.59 6.11
CA GLU A 163 -19.01 11.81 7.50
C GLU A 163 -20.25 10.99 7.94
N LYS A 164 -21.23 10.84 7.05
CA LYS A 164 -22.41 9.99 7.31
C LYS A 164 -22.09 8.51 7.48
N ARG A 165 -20.95 8.05 6.94
CA ARG A 165 -20.55 6.64 6.98
C ARG A 165 -19.57 6.30 8.08
N ILE A 166 -18.89 7.29 8.64
CA ILE A 166 -18.05 7.12 9.81
C ILE A 166 -18.92 6.85 11.03
N ASN A 167 -18.65 5.75 11.73
CA ASN A 167 -19.36 5.36 12.93
C ASN A 167 -18.39 4.70 13.94
N PHE A 168 -18.88 4.29 15.09
CA PHE A 168 -18.09 3.65 16.16
C PHE A 168 -17.28 2.42 15.71
N HIS A 169 -17.70 1.72 14.66
CA HIS A 169 -16.97 0.55 14.14
C HIS A 169 -15.88 0.92 13.13
N THR A 170 -15.79 2.17 12.70
CA THR A 170 -14.81 2.61 11.71
C THR A 170 -13.42 2.64 12.30
N GLN A 171 -12.53 1.76 11.82
CA GLN A 171 -11.12 1.70 12.26
C GLN A 171 -10.19 2.49 11.35
N ALA A 172 -10.50 2.55 10.05
CA ALA A 172 -9.65 3.27 9.11
C ALA A 172 -10.41 3.77 7.88
N VAL A 173 -9.80 4.76 7.22
CA VAL A 173 -10.11 5.19 5.85
C VAL A 173 -8.91 4.88 4.98
N ILE A 174 -9.10 4.18 3.86
CA ILE A 174 -8.03 3.96 2.88
C ILE A 174 -7.95 5.17 1.96
N VAL A 175 -6.76 5.74 1.86
CA VAL A 175 -6.42 6.84 0.96
C VAL A 175 -5.36 6.34 -0.03
N ASN A 176 -5.74 6.22 -1.30
CA ASN A 176 -4.82 5.93 -2.39
C ASN A 176 -4.69 7.20 -3.25
N SER A 177 -3.57 7.89 -3.13
CA SER A 177 -3.32 9.17 -3.81
C SER A 177 -1.84 9.32 -4.16
N PRO A 178 -1.47 9.34 -5.46
CA PRO A 178 -2.34 9.28 -6.65
C PRO A 178 -3.17 7.99 -6.70
N ASN A 179 -4.40 8.10 -7.18
CA ASN A 179 -5.40 7.03 -7.09
C ASN A 179 -5.35 6.05 -8.25
N ASN A 180 -5.52 4.78 -7.95
CA ASN A 180 -5.88 3.74 -8.91
C ASN A 180 -7.38 3.40 -8.74
N PRO A 181 -8.26 3.62 -9.77
CA PRO A 181 -7.91 3.83 -11.18
C PRO A 181 -8.02 5.28 -11.68
N SER A 182 -8.47 6.25 -10.87
CA SER A 182 -8.86 7.58 -11.39
C SER A 182 -7.69 8.50 -11.74
N GLY A 183 -6.48 8.23 -11.23
CA GLY A 183 -5.31 9.13 -11.32
C GLY A 183 -5.42 10.39 -10.45
N ALA A 184 -6.51 10.56 -9.71
CA ALA A 184 -6.72 11.74 -8.89
C ALA A 184 -5.69 11.86 -7.75
N VAL A 185 -5.20 13.07 -7.55
CA VAL A 185 -4.35 13.43 -6.41
C VAL A 185 -5.16 14.30 -5.45
N TYR A 186 -5.16 13.90 -4.18
CA TYR A 186 -5.80 14.72 -3.14
C TYR A 186 -4.88 15.86 -2.72
N SER A 187 -5.43 17.08 -2.72
CA SER A 187 -4.69 18.26 -2.30
C SER A 187 -4.32 18.21 -0.82
N ARG A 188 -3.31 19.01 -0.44
CA ARG A 188 -2.94 19.23 0.97
C ARG A 188 -4.15 19.62 1.83
N GLU A 189 -5.01 20.51 1.30
CA GLU A 189 -6.23 20.97 1.99
C GLU A 189 -7.23 19.82 2.16
N THR A 190 -7.41 18.97 1.15
CA THR A 190 -8.27 17.78 1.23
C THR A 190 -7.80 16.82 2.31
N ILE A 191 -6.49 16.53 2.36
CA ILE A 191 -5.91 15.64 3.39
C ILE A 191 -6.01 16.28 4.79
N TYR A 192 -5.73 17.56 4.93
CA TYR A 192 -5.87 18.27 6.21
C TYR A 192 -7.32 18.19 6.72
N ARG A 193 -8.29 18.47 5.85
CA ARG A 193 -9.72 18.38 6.18
C ARG A 193 -10.12 16.96 6.57
N LEU A 194 -9.60 15.96 5.87
CA LEU A 194 -9.82 14.55 6.23
C LEU A 194 -9.27 14.26 7.63
N GLY A 195 -8.02 14.62 7.90
CA GLY A 195 -7.41 14.43 9.22
C GLY A 195 -8.24 15.07 10.35
N LYS A 196 -8.71 16.33 10.15
CA LYS A 196 -9.57 17.00 11.14
C LYS A 196 -10.92 16.31 11.35
N LEU A 197 -11.51 15.76 10.30
CA LEU A 197 -12.73 14.97 10.43
C LEU A 197 -12.50 13.71 11.25
N LEU A 198 -11.42 12.97 10.96
CA LEU A 198 -11.09 11.72 11.66
C LEU A 198 -10.68 11.97 13.11
N GLU A 199 -9.92 13.03 13.39
CA GLU A 199 -9.58 13.45 14.75
C GLU A 199 -10.84 13.71 15.59
N ARG A 200 -11.78 14.50 15.06
CA ARG A 200 -13.04 14.81 15.73
C ARG A 200 -13.87 13.54 15.97
N LYS A 201 -13.98 12.66 14.97
CA LYS A 201 -14.73 11.41 15.09
C LYS A 201 -14.05 10.40 16.02
N GLY A 202 -12.74 10.35 16.03
CA GLY A 202 -11.99 9.54 16.99
C GLY A 202 -12.23 9.97 18.43
N MET A 203 -12.22 11.29 18.69
CA MET A 203 -12.61 11.81 20.01
C MET A 203 -14.06 11.48 20.39
N GLU A 204 -15.00 11.55 19.43
CA GLU A 204 -16.42 11.20 19.63
C GLU A 204 -16.60 9.72 20.01
N TYR A 205 -15.81 8.83 19.40
CA TYR A 205 -15.95 7.37 19.59
C TYR A 205 -14.96 6.78 20.60
N GLY A 206 -13.97 7.55 21.04
CA GLY A 206 -13.00 7.13 22.06
C GLY A 206 -11.92 6.17 21.54
N HIS A 207 -11.62 6.18 20.24
CA HIS A 207 -10.50 5.46 19.64
C HIS A 207 -9.99 6.15 18.38
N ALA A 208 -8.72 5.93 18.03
CA ALA A 208 -8.15 6.44 16.78
C ALA A 208 -8.86 5.85 15.55
N ILE A 209 -9.09 6.68 14.53
CA ILE A 209 -9.49 6.23 13.19
C ILE A 209 -8.29 6.47 12.27
N TYR A 210 -7.63 5.40 11.85
CA TYR A 210 -6.39 5.51 11.07
C TYR A 210 -6.65 5.91 9.61
N ILE A 211 -5.67 6.54 8.97
CA ILE A 211 -5.57 6.56 7.51
C ILE A 211 -4.62 5.45 7.10
N ILE A 212 -5.07 4.50 6.28
CA ILE A 212 -4.19 3.59 5.55
C ILE A 212 -3.86 4.29 4.23
N ALA A 213 -2.66 4.86 4.17
CA ALA A 213 -2.16 5.58 3.00
C ALA A 213 -1.48 4.58 2.04
N ASP A 214 -2.18 4.15 1.01
CA ASP A 214 -1.63 3.28 -0.04
C ASP A 214 -0.99 4.13 -1.13
N GLU A 215 0.35 4.23 -1.11
CA GLU A 215 1.13 5.22 -1.86
C GLU A 215 2.11 4.61 -2.89
N PRO A 216 1.79 3.58 -3.66
CA PRO A 216 2.71 3.00 -4.64
C PRO A 216 2.98 3.93 -5.83
N TYR A 217 2.20 5.01 -5.99
CA TYR A 217 2.27 5.97 -7.10
C TYR A 217 2.80 7.35 -6.69
N ARG A 218 3.33 7.50 -5.48
CA ARG A 218 3.74 8.78 -4.88
C ARG A 218 4.64 9.62 -5.81
N GLU A 219 5.55 8.98 -6.52
CA GLU A 219 6.50 9.62 -7.44
C GLU A 219 5.98 9.74 -8.89
N LEU A 220 4.84 9.12 -9.20
CA LEU A 220 4.28 9.11 -10.57
C LEU A 220 3.25 10.23 -10.73
N VAL A 221 3.74 11.45 -10.70
CA VAL A 221 2.95 12.67 -10.88
C VAL A 221 3.57 13.54 -11.98
N TYR A 222 2.75 14.38 -12.59
CA TYR A 222 3.11 15.18 -13.75
C TYR A 222 2.77 16.65 -13.47
N ASP A 223 3.29 17.55 -14.31
CA ASP A 223 2.95 18.98 -14.33
C ASP A 223 3.17 19.70 -12.97
N GLY A 224 4.19 19.27 -12.23
CA GLY A 224 4.50 19.86 -10.92
C GLY A 224 3.49 19.56 -9.81
N THR A 225 2.63 18.56 -10.01
CA THR A 225 1.68 18.13 -8.98
C THR A 225 2.41 17.62 -7.74
N GLU A 226 2.10 18.19 -6.58
CA GLU A 226 2.65 17.77 -5.30
C GLU A 226 1.77 16.70 -4.64
N VAL A 227 2.40 15.62 -4.19
CA VAL A 227 1.77 14.59 -3.36
C VAL A 227 2.08 14.88 -1.90
N THR A 228 1.02 15.09 -1.13
CA THR A 228 1.16 15.34 0.31
C THR A 228 1.55 14.07 1.06
N PHE A 229 2.63 14.12 1.84
CA PHE A 229 2.96 13.06 2.79
C PHE A 229 2.01 13.15 3.99
N ILE A 230 1.06 12.24 4.04
CA ILE A 230 -0.11 12.30 4.93
C ILE A 230 0.25 12.39 6.42
N PRO A 231 1.29 11.67 6.94
CA PRO A 231 1.67 11.76 8.36
C PRO A 231 1.99 13.17 8.85
N LYS A 232 2.40 14.08 7.96
CA LYS A 232 2.63 15.51 8.32
C LYS A 232 1.36 16.27 8.69
N LEU A 233 0.20 15.78 8.29
CA LEU A 233 -1.09 16.44 8.50
C LEU A 233 -2.01 15.68 9.45
N TYR A 234 -1.82 14.37 9.55
CA TYR A 234 -2.57 13.49 10.43
C TYR A 234 -1.68 12.36 10.92
N ALA A 235 -1.34 12.39 12.20
CA ALA A 235 -0.38 11.46 12.81
C ALA A 235 -0.86 10.00 12.75
N ASN A 236 -2.16 9.73 12.99
CA ASN A 236 -2.73 8.38 12.96
C ASN A 236 -2.79 7.84 11.52
N THR A 237 -1.62 7.73 10.87
CA THR A 237 -1.46 7.28 9.48
C THR A 237 -0.52 6.08 9.41
N ILE A 238 -0.98 5.04 8.71
CA ILE A 238 -0.20 3.86 8.34
C ILE A 238 0.16 4.02 6.87
N VAL A 239 1.41 4.38 6.56
CA VAL A 239 1.88 4.48 5.18
C VAL A 239 2.22 3.10 4.64
N CYS A 240 1.63 2.72 3.52
CA CYS A 240 1.88 1.48 2.78
C CYS A 240 2.50 1.83 1.42
N TYR A 241 3.74 1.45 1.22
CA TYR A 241 4.49 1.81 0.02
C TYR A 241 5.06 0.60 -0.71
N SER A 242 5.36 0.77 -2.00
CA SER A 242 6.01 -0.24 -2.83
C SER A 242 6.92 0.39 -3.89
N TYR A 243 8.07 -0.22 -4.13
CA TYR A 243 8.98 0.12 -5.22
C TYR A 243 8.55 -0.46 -6.57
N SER A 244 7.38 -1.10 -6.64
CA SER A 244 6.85 -1.72 -7.86
C SER A 244 6.68 -0.74 -9.02
N LYS A 245 6.39 0.53 -8.73
CA LYS A 245 6.10 1.56 -9.74
C LYS A 245 7.22 2.56 -9.87
N SER A 246 7.66 3.16 -8.78
CA SER A 246 8.71 4.19 -8.77
C SER A 246 10.06 3.70 -9.30
N MET A 247 10.41 2.44 -9.04
CA MET A 247 11.67 1.84 -9.48
C MET A 247 11.51 0.76 -10.55
N SER A 248 10.29 0.55 -11.06
CA SER A 248 10.00 -0.52 -12.02
C SER A 248 10.37 -1.93 -11.53
N LEU A 249 10.10 -2.23 -10.25
CA LEU A 249 10.44 -3.49 -9.58
C LEU A 249 9.20 -4.29 -9.11
N PRO A 250 8.14 -4.47 -9.93
CA PRO A 250 6.94 -5.17 -9.46
C PRO A 250 7.20 -6.66 -9.13
N GLY A 251 8.16 -7.29 -9.82
CA GLY A 251 8.54 -8.69 -9.61
C GLY A 251 9.29 -8.94 -8.31
N GLU A 252 10.01 -7.95 -7.82
CA GLU A 252 10.87 -8.08 -6.64
C GLU A 252 10.09 -8.11 -5.32
N ARG A 253 8.84 -7.74 -5.34
CA ARG A 253 7.94 -7.76 -4.17
C ARG A 253 8.52 -7.04 -2.95
N ILE A 254 9.01 -5.83 -3.13
CA ILE A 254 9.57 -5.00 -2.06
C ILE A 254 8.72 -3.77 -1.78
N GLY A 255 8.46 -3.52 -0.52
CA GLY A 255 7.71 -2.38 -0.02
C GLY A 255 7.92 -2.22 1.48
N TYR A 256 7.19 -1.29 2.08
CA TYR A 256 7.25 -1.08 3.51
C TYR A 256 5.93 -0.54 4.08
N VAL A 257 5.77 -0.73 5.38
CA VAL A 257 4.88 0.05 6.24
C VAL A 257 5.72 1.07 7.00
N CYS A 258 5.20 2.31 7.12
CA CYS A 258 5.78 3.33 8.00
C CYS A 258 4.68 3.89 8.93
N VAL A 259 5.00 3.97 10.22
CA VAL A 259 4.16 4.61 11.25
C VAL A 259 5.05 5.55 12.04
N THR A 260 4.64 6.81 12.20
CA THR A 260 5.40 7.81 12.95
C THR A 260 5.21 7.64 14.45
N ASP A 261 6.14 8.13 15.27
CA ASP A 261 6.07 8.03 16.74
C ASP A 261 4.87 8.83 17.31
N GLU A 262 4.37 9.82 16.56
CA GLU A 262 3.23 10.64 16.94
C GLU A 262 1.86 9.94 16.75
N ALA A 263 1.83 8.80 16.05
CA ALA A 263 0.60 8.02 15.92
C ALA A 263 0.21 7.37 17.25
N GLU A 264 -1.09 7.30 17.51
CA GLU A 264 -1.62 6.59 18.69
C GLU A 264 -1.19 5.12 18.64
N ASP A 265 -0.68 4.61 19.77
CA ASP A 265 -0.17 3.23 19.91
C ASP A 265 0.86 2.83 18.83
N SER A 266 1.70 3.77 18.37
CA SER A 266 2.58 3.60 17.20
C SER A 266 3.44 2.34 17.26
N ARG A 267 4.02 2.04 18.41
CA ARG A 267 4.88 0.87 18.62
C ARG A 267 4.07 -0.42 18.63
N GLU A 268 2.97 -0.44 19.35
CA GLU A 268 2.03 -1.57 19.45
C GLU A 268 1.42 -1.86 18.09
N LEU A 269 1.07 -0.81 17.35
CA LEU A 269 0.53 -0.90 16.00
C LEU A 269 1.51 -1.57 15.03
N LEU A 270 2.78 -1.17 15.03
CA LEU A 270 3.81 -1.82 14.19
C LEU A 270 4.04 -3.27 14.58
N LEU A 271 4.03 -3.59 15.88
CA LEU A 271 4.10 -4.98 16.36
C LEU A 271 2.88 -5.78 15.92
N ALA A 272 1.67 -5.20 16.00
CA ALA A 272 0.44 -5.83 15.52
C ALA A 272 0.46 -6.07 14.01
N ILE A 273 0.96 -5.10 13.21
CA ILE A 273 1.12 -5.25 11.75
C ILE A 273 2.13 -6.37 11.44
N SER A 274 3.24 -6.45 12.15
CA SER A 274 4.23 -7.54 12.01
C SER A 274 3.62 -8.90 12.37
N GLY A 275 2.84 -8.97 13.45
CA GLY A 275 2.09 -10.17 13.84
C GLY A 275 1.06 -10.59 12.81
N ALA A 276 0.32 -9.63 12.25
CA ALA A 276 -0.64 -9.85 11.17
C ALA A 276 0.05 -10.39 9.91
N ALA A 277 1.15 -9.76 9.48
CA ALA A 277 1.96 -10.22 8.35
C ALA A 277 2.41 -11.67 8.53
N ARG A 278 2.95 -11.99 9.71
CA ARG A 278 3.38 -13.35 10.06
C ARG A 278 2.21 -14.34 10.01
N SER A 279 1.03 -13.97 10.52
CA SER A 279 -0.15 -14.86 10.53
C SER A 279 -0.65 -15.21 9.13
N MET A 280 -0.33 -14.39 8.13
CA MET A 280 -0.69 -14.59 6.72
C MET A 280 0.46 -15.19 5.88
N GLY A 281 1.58 -15.56 6.50
CA GLY A 281 2.74 -16.13 5.80
C GLY A 281 3.71 -15.10 5.21
N HIS A 282 3.52 -13.81 5.43
CA HIS A 282 4.44 -12.75 5.02
C HIS A 282 5.51 -12.53 6.10
N VAL A 283 6.34 -13.55 6.35
CA VAL A 283 7.26 -13.57 7.50
C VAL A 283 8.38 -12.54 7.39
N CYS A 284 8.87 -12.30 6.19
CA CYS A 284 9.91 -11.29 5.90
C CYS A 284 9.85 -10.88 4.42
N ALA A 285 10.35 -9.70 4.12
CA ALA A 285 10.53 -9.26 2.73
C ALA A 285 11.64 -10.06 2.02
N PRO A 286 11.62 -10.17 0.67
CA PRO A 286 12.65 -10.85 -0.08
C PRO A 286 14.05 -10.32 0.25
N PRO A 287 15.01 -11.17 0.64
CA PRO A 287 16.29 -10.72 1.19
C PRO A 287 17.17 -10.02 0.17
N GLN A 288 17.14 -10.39 -1.10
CA GLN A 288 17.99 -9.79 -2.14
C GLN A 288 17.70 -8.31 -2.30
N CYS A 289 16.44 -7.94 -2.43
CA CYS A 289 16.04 -6.55 -2.65
C CYS A 289 16.04 -5.72 -1.37
N SER A 290 15.85 -6.34 -0.21
CA SER A 290 16.00 -5.63 1.06
C SER A 290 17.43 -5.36 1.49
N LYS A 291 18.43 -5.95 0.79
CA LYS A 291 19.87 -5.75 1.04
C LYS A 291 20.55 -4.89 -0.03
N CYS A 292 19.83 -4.52 -1.09
CA CYS A 292 20.27 -3.55 -2.09
C CYS A 292 20.16 -2.11 -1.56
#